data_e17f60201e017231cf56617cb1c3e432
#
_entry.id   e17f60201e017231cf56617cb1c3e432
#
_cell.length_a   1.000
_cell.length_b   1.000
_cell.length_c   1.000
_cell.angle_alpha   90.00
_cell.angle_beta   90.00
_cell.angle_gamma   90.00
#
_symmetry.space_group_name_H-M   'P 1'
#
loop_
_entity.id
_entity.type
_entity.pdbx_description
1 polymer ?
#
loop_
_entity_poly.entity_id
_entity_poly.type
_entity_poly.pdbx_seq_one_letter_code
_entity_poly.pdbx_strand_id
1 'polypeptide(L)'
;KVSALEDANERLRNLSLVDGLTGLNNRRGFMILATNLLKFARRAGYSSSLIYIDLDSLKSINDLFGHAGGDAALVNFAKILTTTFHESDVTGRLGGDEFVALIVDASHSDLANIEARLQQNVSAYNQQVDPERAFSFSMGSIRVGADSTISMEEFLTQADEAMYKHKLSRKRARN
;
A
#
# COMPACT_ATOMS: atom_id res chain seq x y z
N LYS A 1 -2.85 11.04 -35.98
CA LYS A 1 -3.20 12.05 -34.94
C LYS A 1 -3.62 11.41 -33.61
N VAL A 2 -4.34 10.28 -33.60
CA VAL A 2 -4.75 9.56 -32.37
C VAL A 2 -3.54 8.99 -31.66
N SER A 3 -2.58 8.36 -32.36
CA SER A 3 -1.38 7.78 -31.75
C SER A 3 -0.47 8.82 -31.07
N ALA A 4 -0.33 10.02 -31.65
CA ALA A 4 0.48 11.09 -31.04
C ALA A 4 -0.13 11.63 -29.74
N LEU A 5 -1.46 11.63 -29.65
CA LEU A 5 -2.17 12.03 -28.42
C LEU A 5 -2.09 10.92 -27.36
N GLU A 6 -2.17 9.66 -27.79
CA GLU A 6 -1.98 8.49 -26.92
C GLU A 6 -0.56 8.44 -26.38
N ASP A 7 0.46 8.64 -27.23
CA ASP A 7 1.88 8.72 -26.84
C ASP A 7 2.14 9.89 -25.89
N ALA A 8 1.55 11.06 -26.13
CA ALA A 8 1.67 12.21 -25.24
C ALA A 8 0.99 11.96 -23.88
N ASN A 9 -0.16 11.32 -23.88
CA ASN A 9 -0.89 10.96 -22.66
C ASN A 9 -0.16 9.91 -21.85
N GLU A 10 0.46 8.93 -22.51
CA GLU A 10 1.31 7.92 -21.87
C GLU A 10 2.57 8.55 -21.29
N ARG A 11 3.22 9.48 -21.99
CA ARG A 11 4.35 10.25 -21.46
C ARG A 11 3.97 11.10 -20.26
N LEU A 12 2.80 11.77 -20.29
CA LEU A 12 2.27 12.54 -19.17
C LEU A 12 1.97 11.65 -17.96
N ARG A 13 1.38 10.47 -18.18
CA ARG A 13 1.16 9.48 -17.12
C ARG A 13 2.47 8.97 -16.53
N ASN A 14 3.48 8.74 -17.37
CA ASN A 14 4.82 8.31 -16.93
C ASN A 14 5.59 9.42 -16.19
N LEU A 15 5.25 10.68 -16.40
CA LEU A 15 5.76 11.82 -15.63
C LEU A 15 4.99 12.08 -14.34
N SER A 16 3.77 11.58 -14.23
CA SER A 16 2.96 11.69 -13.02
C SER A 16 3.59 10.90 -11.87
N LEU A 17 3.47 11.43 -10.66
CA LEU A 17 3.85 10.78 -9.40
C LEU A 17 2.66 10.20 -8.64
N VAL A 18 1.46 10.35 -9.20
CA VAL A 18 0.19 10.00 -8.58
C VAL A 18 -0.50 8.90 -9.38
N ASP A 19 -1.07 7.93 -8.66
CA ASP A 19 -1.92 6.89 -9.25
C ASP A 19 -3.28 7.49 -9.65
N GLY A 20 -3.59 7.44 -10.94
CA GLY A 20 -4.77 8.09 -11.51
C GLY A 20 -6.10 7.53 -11.03
N LEU A 21 -6.14 6.29 -10.52
CA LEU A 21 -7.35 5.68 -9.98
C LEU A 21 -7.60 6.07 -8.53
N THR A 22 -6.59 5.97 -7.68
CA THR A 22 -6.74 6.08 -6.23
C THR A 22 -6.33 7.42 -5.65
N GLY A 23 -5.55 8.21 -6.39
CA GLY A 23 -4.99 9.48 -5.91
C GLY A 23 -3.80 9.34 -4.95
N LEU A 24 -3.41 8.11 -4.59
CA LEU A 24 -2.18 7.85 -3.84
C LEU A 24 -0.94 8.07 -4.72
N ASN A 25 0.25 8.12 -4.13
CA ASN A 25 1.48 8.05 -4.92
C ASN A 25 1.49 6.77 -5.77
N ASN A 26 1.89 6.88 -7.03
CA ASN A 26 2.19 5.69 -7.82
C ASN A 26 3.57 5.11 -7.40
N ARG A 27 4.00 4.02 -8.03
CA ARG A 27 5.31 3.40 -7.74
C ARG A 27 6.45 4.43 -7.79
N ARG A 28 6.50 5.25 -8.83
CA ARG A 28 7.54 6.26 -9.02
C ARG A 28 7.49 7.34 -7.94
N GLY A 29 6.31 7.87 -7.65
CA GLY A 29 6.11 8.89 -6.61
C GLY A 29 6.46 8.35 -5.23
N PHE A 30 6.03 7.13 -4.93
CA PHE A 30 6.39 6.46 -3.68
C PHE A 30 7.91 6.30 -3.54
N MET A 31 8.60 5.79 -4.58
CA MET A 31 10.05 5.58 -4.53
C MET A 31 10.82 6.88 -4.26
N ILE A 32 10.44 7.97 -4.91
CA ILE A 32 11.09 9.27 -4.71
C ILE A 32 10.87 9.78 -3.28
N LEU A 33 9.62 9.84 -2.82
CA LEU A 33 9.27 10.39 -1.51
C LEU A 33 9.78 9.50 -0.37
N ALA A 34 9.61 8.19 -0.48
CA ALA A 34 10.06 7.24 0.52
C ALA A 34 11.59 7.20 0.64
N THR A 35 12.33 7.27 -0.46
CA THR A 35 13.80 7.36 -0.44
C THR A 35 14.27 8.62 0.29
N ASN A 36 13.63 9.75 0.04
CA ASN A 36 13.95 11.01 0.72
C ASN A 36 13.62 10.95 2.22
N LEU A 37 12.47 10.39 2.57
CA LEU A 37 12.05 10.23 3.96
C LEU A 37 13.00 9.28 4.72
N LEU A 38 13.42 8.18 4.09
CA LEU A 38 14.38 7.23 4.66
C LEU A 38 15.75 7.89 4.91
N LYS A 39 16.24 8.71 3.99
CA LYS A 39 17.48 9.48 4.16
C LYS A 39 17.37 10.48 5.32
N PHE A 40 16.23 11.15 5.43
CA PHE A 40 15.95 12.05 6.54
C PHE A 40 15.98 11.30 7.89
N ALA A 41 15.25 10.18 7.97
CA ALA A 41 15.18 9.36 9.18
C ALA A 41 16.56 8.92 9.65
N ARG A 42 17.40 8.46 8.73
CA ARG A 42 18.79 8.07 9.03
C ARG A 42 19.60 9.22 9.63
N ARG A 43 19.53 10.39 9.04
CA ARG A 43 20.26 11.57 9.54
C ARG A 43 19.74 12.04 10.90
N ALA A 44 18.45 11.92 11.14
CA ALA A 44 17.81 12.30 12.39
C ALA A 44 17.96 11.24 13.51
N GLY A 45 18.50 10.07 13.20
CA GLY A 45 18.66 8.98 14.16
C GLY A 45 17.37 8.17 14.39
N TYR A 46 16.40 8.25 13.50
CA TYR A 46 15.11 7.58 13.61
C TYR A 46 15.10 6.23 12.89
N SER A 47 14.39 5.28 13.44
CA SER A 47 14.06 4.03 12.75
C SER A 47 12.97 4.27 11.70
N SER A 48 12.89 3.37 10.74
CA SER A 48 11.86 3.39 9.70
C SER A 48 11.18 2.02 9.60
N SER A 49 9.89 2.03 9.29
CA SER A 49 9.11 0.81 9.06
C SER A 49 8.42 0.90 7.71
N LEU A 50 8.55 -0.15 6.93
CA LEU A 50 7.89 -0.29 5.63
C LEU A 50 6.82 -1.37 5.74
N ILE A 51 5.61 -1.03 5.35
CA ILE A 51 4.44 -1.91 5.35
C ILE A 51 4.07 -2.18 3.89
N TYR A 52 3.92 -3.45 3.56
CA TYR A 52 3.44 -3.91 2.25
C TYR A 52 2.08 -4.59 2.43
N ILE A 53 1.11 -4.20 1.62
CA ILE A 53 -0.29 -4.62 1.73
C ILE A 53 -0.78 -5.12 0.37
N ASP A 54 -1.52 -6.20 0.39
CA ASP A 54 -2.16 -6.79 -0.80
C ASP A 54 -3.64 -7.05 -0.50
N LEU A 55 -4.54 -6.59 -1.37
CA LEU A 55 -5.96 -6.91 -1.33
C LEU A 55 -6.21 -8.33 -1.83
N ASP A 56 -6.56 -9.23 -0.93
CA ASP A 56 -6.79 -10.65 -1.28
C ASP A 56 -8.09 -10.88 -2.06
N SER A 57 -9.06 -9.98 -1.93
CA SER A 57 -10.44 -10.12 -2.45
C SER A 57 -10.70 -9.49 -3.81
N LEU A 58 -9.71 -8.81 -4.40
CA LEU A 58 -9.93 -8.03 -5.63
C LEU A 58 -10.39 -8.90 -6.80
N LYS A 59 -9.81 -10.08 -6.97
CA LYS A 59 -10.20 -11.01 -8.03
C LYS A 59 -11.68 -11.42 -7.92
N SER A 60 -12.12 -11.78 -6.73
CA SER A 60 -13.53 -12.16 -6.48
C SER A 60 -14.47 -11.00 -6.74
N ILE A 61 -14.11 -9.79 -6.37
CA ILE A 61 -14.91 -8.58 -6.62
C ILE A 61 -14.98 -8.30 -8.13
N ASN A 62 -13.88 -8.41 -8.85
CA ASN A 62 -13.87 -8.27 -10.31
C ASN A 62 -14.73 -9.32 -11.00
N ASP A 63 -14.68 -10.57 -10.56
CA ASP A 63 -15.45 -11.67 -11.14
C ASP A 63 -16.96 -11.46 -10.95
N LEU A 64 -17.39 -10.91 -9.82
CA LEU A 64 -18.80 -10.67 -9.50
C LEU A 64 -19.33 -9.34 -10.04
N PHE A 65 -18.55 -8.27 -9.99
CA PHE A 65 -18.99 -6.90 -10.27
C PHE A 65 -18.27 -6.23 -11.44
N GLY A 66 -17.42 -6.98 -12.14
CA GLY A 66 -16.62 -6.45 -13.25
C GLY A 66 -15.47 -5.55 -12.79
N HIS A 67 -14.72 -5.02 -13.75
CA HIS A 67 -13.58 -4.13 -13.47
C HIS A 67 -14.00 -2.84 -12.75
N ALA A 68 -15.18 -2.30 -13.04
CA ALA A 68 -15.71 -1.13 -12.33
C ALA A 68 -15.92 -1.40 -10.83
N GLY A 69 -16.34 -2.61 -10.48
CA GLY A 69 -16.45 -3.04 -9.07
C GLY A 69 -15.09 -3.14 -8.39
N GLY A 70 -14.10 -3.71 -9.08
CA GLY A 70 -12.71 -3.76 -8.59
C GLY A 70 -12.07 -2.38 -8.45
N ASP A 71 -12.29 -1.49 -9.40
CA ASP A 71 -11.82 -0.10 -9.32
C ASP A 71 -12.43 0.63 -8.11
N ALA A 72 -13.73 0.48 -7.89
CA ALA A 72 -14.39 1.02 -6.70
C ALA A 72 -13.80 0.46 -5.39
N ALA A 73 -13.49 -0.83 -5.35
CA ALA A 73 -12.82 -1.46 -4.22
C ALA A 73 -11.44 -0.83 -3.95
N LEU A 74 -10.63 -0.64 -4.98
CA LEU A 74 -9.31 -0.01 -4.88
C LEU A 74 -9.40 1.44 -4.39
N VAL A 75 -10.33 2.22 -4.92
CA VAL A 75 -10.57 3.61 -4.48
C VAL A 75 -10.98 3.67 -3.01
N ASN A 76 -11.90 2.81 -2.59
CA ASN A 76 -12.36 2.77 -1.20
C ASN A 76 -11.26 2.29 -0.24
N PHE A 77 -10.46 1.31 -0.65
CA PHE A 77 -9.31 0.88 0.15
C PHE A 77 -8.26 1.98 0.28
N ALA A 78 -7.98 2.73 -0.77
CA ALA A 78 -7.09 3.89 -0.72
C ALA A 78 -7.57 4.97 0.26
N LYS A 79 -8.89 5.23 0.33
CA LYS A 79 -9.48 6.13 1.34
C LYS A 79 -9.28 5.61 2.76
N ILE A 80 -9.43 4.30 2.97
CA ILE A 80 -9.15 3.65 4.26
C ILE A 80 -7.69 3.84 4.65
N LEU A 81 -6.73 3.65 3.72
CA LEU A 81 -5.32 3.90 3.98
C LEU A 81 -5.05 5.35 4.37
N THR A 82 -5.62 6.31 3.64
CA THR A 82 -5.46 7.74 3.93
C THR A 82 -5.98 8.10 5.33
N THR A 83 -7.03 7.45 5.79
CA THR A 83 -7.56 7.62 7.15
C THR A 83 -6.70 6.93 8.21
N THR A 84 -6.08 5.82 7.85
CA THR A 84 -5.26 5.00 8.76
C THR A 84 -3.87 5.60 9.01
N PHE A 85 -3.23 6.11 7.97
CA PHE A 85 -1.89 6.70 8.02
C PHE A 85 -1.94 8.21 8.22
N HIS A 86 -0.85 8.80 8.69
CA HIS A 86 -0.71 10.24 8.87
C HIS A 86 -0.20 10.91 7.59
N GLU A 87 -0.39 12.22 7.47
CA GLU A 87 0.15 13.01 6.34
C GLU A 87 1.69 12.98 6.26
N SER A 88 2.36 12.77 7.39
CA SER A 88 3.81 12.62 7.45
C SER A 88 4.32 11.27 6.94
N ASP A 89 3.44 10.29 6.83
CA ASP A 89 3.75 8.99 6.27
C ASP A 89 3.71 9.04 4.74
N VAL A 90 4.49 8.21 4.08
CA VAL A 90 4.45 8.09 2.62
C VAL A 90 3.69 6.83 2.25
N THR A 91 2.53 7.00 1.61
CA THR A 91 1.71 5.90 1.12
C THR A 91 1.71 5.84 -0.40
N GLY A 92 1.51 4.67 -0.97
CA GLY A 92 1.46 4.49 -2.42
C GLY A 92 0.72 3.24 -2.85
N ARG A 93 0.31 3.23 -4.10
CA ARG A 93 -0.16 2.05 -4.81
C ARG A 93 0.88 1.67 -5.86
N LEU A 94 1.46 0.48 -5.73
CA LEU A 94 2.53 0.02 -6.63
C LEU A 94 2.00 -0.56 -7.94
N GLY A 95 0.77 -0.97 -7.97
CA GLY A 95 0.09 -1.55 -9.13
C GLY A 95 -0.94 -2.58 -8.68
N GLY A 96 -1.89 -2.94 -9.53
CA GLY A 96 -2.91 -3.94 -9.22
C GLY A 96 -3.56 -3.71 -7.85
N ASP A 97 -3.40 -4.67 -6.97
CA ASP A 97 -3.91 -4.74 -5.60
C ASP A 97 -2.85 -4.49 -4.52
N GLU A 98 -1.68 -3.97 -4.89
CA GLU A 98 -0.52 -3.78 -4.01
C GLU A 98 -0.40 -2.34 -3.53
N PHE A 99 -0.34 -2.16 -2.21
CA PHE A 99 -0.19 -0.89 -1.52
C PHE A 99 0.98 -0.92 -0.56
N VAL A 100 1.57 0.24 -0.30
CA VAL A 100 2.73 0.38 0.60
C VAL A 100 2.61 1.63 1.46
N ALA A 101 3.25 1.59 2.63
CA ALA A 101 3.41 2.75 3.48
C ALA A 101 4.80 2.75 4.14
N LEU A 102 5.49 3.88 4.14
CA LEU A 102 6.71 4.12 4.90
C LEU A 102 6.41 5.05 6.08
N ILE A 103 6.80 4.60 7.26
CA ILE A 103 6.60 5.31 8.53
C ILE A 103 7.96 5.50 9.18
N VAL A 104 8.20 6.68 9.73
CA VAL A 104 9.42 7.02 10.47
C VAL A 104 9.13 7.07 11.97
N ASP A 105 10.08 6.59 12.76
CA ASP A 105 10.05 6.57 14.22
C ASP A 105 8.91 5.73 14.84
N ALA A 106 8.40 4.76 14.11
CA ALA A 106 7.41 3.83 14.63
C ALA A 106 8.06 2.76 15.52
N SER A 107 7.57 2.59 16.74
CA SER A 107 7.90 1.45 17.59
C SER A 107 7.14 0.18 17.14
N HIS A 108 7.50 -0.98 17.71
CA HIS A 108 6.75 -2.22 17.45
C HIS A 108 5.29 -2.12 17.91
N SER A 109 5.04 -1.41 19.03
CA SER A 109 3.68 -1.16 19.52
C SER A 109 2.90 -0.26 18.56
N ASP A 110 3.56 0.71 17.93
CA ASP A 110 2.92 1.57 16.93
C ASP A 110 2.55 0.80 15.66
N LEU A 111 3.39 -0.14 15.21
CA LEU A 111 3.05 -1.02 14.07
C LEU A 111 1.84 -1.91 14.38
N ALA A 112 1.78 -2.51 15.58
CA ALA A 112 0.63 -3.29 16.02
C ALA A 112 -0.65 -2.44 16.10
N ASN A 113 -0.54 -1.20 16.57
CA ASN A 113 -1.66 -0.26 16.61
C ASN A 113 -2.13 0.16 15.21
N ILE A 114 -1.21 0.35 14.27
CA ILE A 114 -1.53 0.66 12.87
C ILE A 114 -2.26 -0.52 12.23
N GLU A 115 -1.76 -1.73 12.42
CA GLU A 115 -2.42 -2.94 11.92
C GLU A 115 -3.83 -3.08 12.48
N ALA A 116 -4.00 -2.92 13.81
CA ALA A 116 -5.30 -2.97 14.46
C ALA A 116 -6.26 -1.88 13.93
N ARG A 117 -5.76 -0.66 13.73
CA ARG A 117 -6.54 0.45 13.18
C ARG A 117 -6.93 0.21 11.73
N LEU A 118 -6.04 -0.33 10.90
CA LEU A 118 -6.36 -0.71 9.53
C LEU A 118 -7.45 -1.80 9.52
N GLN A 119 -7.31 -2.81 10.35
CA GLN A 119 -8.30 -3.89 10.48
C GLN A 119 -9.66 -3.36 10.93
N GLN A 120 -9.70 -2.44 11.90
CA GLN A 120 -10.94 -1.80 12.36
C GLN A 120 -11.60 -0.97 11.26
N ASN A 121 -10.83 -0.18 10.52
CA ASN A 121 -11.34 0.64 9.42
C ASN A 121 -11.88 -0.22 8.27
N VAL A 122 -11.21 -1.31 7.93
CA VAL A 122 -11.69 -2.29 6.95
C VAL A 122 -12.97 -2.98 7.44
N SER A 123 -13.01 -3.39 8.70
CA SER A 123 -14.20 -4.02 9.30
C SER A 123 -15.40 -3.07 9.30
N ALA A 124 -15.20 -1.80 9.62
CA ALA A 124 -16.26 -0.78 9.58
C ALA A 124 -16.81 -0.58 8.15
N TYR A 125 -15.93 -0.55 7.15
CA TYR A 125 -16.34 -0.50 5.75
C TYR A 125 -17.14 -1.76 5.37
N ASN A 126 -16.65 -2.94 5.72
CA ASN A 126 -17.27 -4.23 5.36
C ASN A 126 -18.67 -4.38 5.95
N GLN A 127 -18.97 -3.75 7.10
CA GLN A 127 -20.31 -3.74 7.69
C GLN A 127 -21.33 -2.90 6.92
N GLN A 128 -20.85 -1.98 6.07
CA GLN A 128 -21.69 -1.03 5.32
C GLN A 128 -21.96 -1.46 3.87
N VAL A 129 -21.31 -2.51 3.41
CA VAL A 129 -21.42 -3.01 2.03
C VAL A 129 -21.93 -4.44 2.01
N ASP A 130 -22.38 -4.88 0.83
CA ASP A 130 -22.74 -6.28 0.63
C ASP A 130 -21.55 -7.20 0.95
N PRO A 131 -21.76 -8.37 1.57
CA PRO A 131 -20.68 -9.29 1.94
C PRO A 131 -19.75 -9.66 0.77
N GLU A 132 -20.30 -9.71 -0.45
CA GLU A 132 -19.54 -10.00 -1.68
C GLU A 132 -18.61 -8.86 -2.12
N ARG A 133 -18.80 -7.65 -1.57
CA ARG A 133 -17.94 -6.47 -1.77
C ARG A 133 -16.97 -6.23 -0.63
N ALA A 134 -17.02 -7.06 0.41
CA ALA A 134 -16.16 -6.94 1.57
C ALA A 134 -14.68 -7.14 1.19
N PHE A 135 -13.80 -6.37 1.83
CA PHE A 135 -12.36 -6.51 1.66
C PHE A 135 -11.77 -7.59 2.58
N SER A 136 -10.77 -8.26 2.08
CA SER A 136 -9.74 -8.89 2.91
C SER A 136 -8.36 -8.48 2.40
N PHE A 137 -7.38 -8.40 3.27
CA PHE A 137 -6.03 -8.01 2.93
C PHE A 137 -5.00 -8.84 3.68
N SER A 138 -3.83 -8.93 3.11
CA SER A 138 -2.62 -9.44 3.74
C SER A 138 -1.61 -8.32 3.89
N MET A 139 -0.89 -8.26 4.99
CA MET A 139 0.17 -7.27 5.17
C MET A 139 1.41 -7.89 5.79
N GLY A 140 2.54 -7.30 5.49
CA GLY A 140 3.82 -7.58 6.12
C GLY A 140 4.54 -6.27 6.41
N SER A 141 5.37 -6.25 7.43
CA SER A 141 6.15 -5.09 7.80
C SER A 141 7.59 -5.46 8.14
N ILE A 142 8.49 -4.57 7.78
CA ILE A 142 9.92 -4.65 8.12
C ILE A 142 10.31 -3.33 8.77
N ARG A 143 11.08 -3.41 9.87
CA ARG A 143 11.62 -2.25 10.55
C ARG A 143 13.14 -2.25 10.46
N VAL A 144 13.72 -1.10 10.18
CA VAL A 144 15.18 -0.88 10.14
C VAL A 144 15.57 0.27 11.06
N GLY A 145 16.73 0.14 11.70
CA GLY A 145 17.30 1.22 12.49
C GLY A 145 17.90 2.34 11.64
N ALA A 146 18.25 3.45 12.29
CA ALA A 146 18.87 4.60 11.64
C ALA A 146 20.27 4.29 11.04
N ASP A 147 20.95 3.29 11.55
CA ASP A 147 22.25 2.81 11.09
C ASP A 147 22.19 1.88 9.88
N SER A 148 20.99 1.47 9.48
CA SER A 148 20.79 0.61 8.31
C SER A 148 21.21 1.30 7.01
N THR A 149 21.86 0.54 6.13
CA THR A 149 22.27 0.98 4.79
C THR A 149 21.39 0.41 3.67
N ILE A 150 20.28 -0.24 4.03
CA ILE A 150 19.36 -0.87 3.06
C ILE A 150 18.88 0.14 2.02
N SER A 151 18.84 -0.25 0.75
CA SER A 151 18.20 0.56 -0.29
C SER A 151 16.67 0.48 -0.17
N MET A 152 15.95 1.46 -0.75
CA MET A 152 14.48 1.41 -0.77
C MET A 152 13.96 0.20 -1.55
N GLU A 153 14.64 -0.18 -2.64
CA GLU A 153 14.31 -1.35 -3.45
C GLU A 153 14.41 -2.65 -2.65
N GLU A 154 15.49 -2.81 -1.90
CA GLU A 154 15.70 -3.98 -1.03
C GLU A 154 14.72 -3.98 0.14
N PHE A 155 14.42 -2.80 0.71
CA PHE A 155 13.44 -2.63 1.77
C PHE A 155 12.04 -3.06 1.31
N LEU A 156 11.64 -2.65 0.10
CA LEU A 156 10.38 -3.11 -0.53
C LEU A 156 10.36 -4.62 -0.73
N THR A 157 11.45 -5.21 -1.21
CA THR A 157 11.55 -6.66 -1.43
C THR A 157 11.35 -7.43 -0.12
N GLN A 158 11.99 -7.00 0.95
CA GLN A 158 11.84 -7.65 2.26
C GLN A 158 10.44 -7.50 2.84
N ALA A 159 9.80 -6.35 2.66
CA ALA A 159 8.42 -6.12 3.11
C ALA A 159 7.41 -6.96 2.31
N ASP A 160 7.61 -7.09 1.01
CA ASP A 160 6.82 -7.96 0.13
C ASP A 160 6.95 -9.45 0.56
N GLU A 161 8.16 -9.92 0.84
CA GLU A 161 8.38 -11.27 1.35
C GLU A 161 7.66 -11.52 2.68
N ALA A 162 7.68 -10.54 3.59
CA ALA A 162 6.96 -10.62 4.86
C ALA A 162 5.44 -10.67 4.65
N MET A 163 4.90 -9.88 3.72
CA MET A 163 3.49 -9.91 3.34
C MET A 163 3.10 -11.26 2.73
N TYR A 164 3.93 -11.81 1.85
CA TYR A 164 3.67 -13.09 1.20
C TYR A 164 3.63 -14.24 2.22
N LYS A 165 4.54 -14.27 3.19
CA LYS A 165 4.51 -15.25 4.30
C LYS A 165 3.21 -15.15 5.10
N HIS A 166 2.75 -13.93 5.40
CA HIS A 166 1.47 -13.71 6.08
C HIS A 166 0.29 -14.22 5.24
N LYS A 167 0.29 -13.95 3.94
CA LYS A 167 -0.72 -14.44 2.99
C LYS A 167 -0.81 -15.97 2.96
N LEU A 168 0.34 -16.66 2.93
CA LEU A 168 0.39 -18.13 2.97
C LEU A 168 -0.14 -18.68 4.30
N SER A 169 0.21 -18.08 5.43
CA SER A 169 -0.26 -18.53 6.75
C SER A 169 -1.79 -18.41 6.88
N ARG A 170 -2.38 -17.33 6.34
CA ARG A 170 -3.84 -17.15 6.32
C ARG A 170 -4.56 -18.18 5.44
N LYS A 171 -3.97 -18.56 4.30
CA LYS A 171 -4.53 -19.63 3.44
C LYS A 171 -4.53 -20.98 4.15
N ARG A 172 -3.45 -21.30 4.88
CA ARG A 172 -3.35 -22.56 5.65
C ARG A 172 -4.34 -22.63 6.81
N ALA A 173 -4.65 -21.50 7.44
CA ALA A 173 -5.61 -21.43 8.53
C ALA A 173 -7.08 -21.58 8.09
N ARG A 174 -7.36 -21.42 6.78
CA ARG A 174 -8.71 -21.56 6.18
C ARG A 174 -8.99 -22.95 5.64
N ASN A 175 -7.98 -23.81 5.51
CA ASN A 175 -8.06 -25.21 5.07
C ASN A 175 -7.98 -26.16 6.28
#